data_68c2c9ea933543207a34c6fe8636d7de
#
_entry.id   68c2c9ea933543207a34c6fe8636d7de
#
_cell.length_a   1.000
_cell.length_b   1.000
_cell.length_c   1.000
_cell.angle_alpha   90.00
_cell.angle_beta   90.00
_cell.angle_gamma   90.00
#
_symmetry.space_group_name_H-M   'P 1'
#
loop_
_entity.id
_entity.type
_entity.pdbx_description
1 polymer ?
#
loop_
_entity_poly.entity_id
_entity_poly.type
_entity_poly.pdbx_seq_one_letter_code
_entity_poly.pdbx_strand_id
1 'polypeptide(L)'
;GWMGVLATLAILEAADLPQSGMASSEEAAAEPLLLDAAGITVGFVSATFGTNGLPRPEATPWIVVDLEVDSLRASARRAREAGAEFVVLGLHWGAEYRTSPTALQREQAATLLADPDIDLIVGHHAHVVQPIGRVGEEFVVFGLGNFLTNQSASCCAVGTQDGAIVEVELQEMIGTGGGSTVVARHVIVTPTRVDRSDDHRVVDVAAAIEASVDADVAPDADLVGSWYRTAERILAEELPAGLLSVRMGAD
;
A
#
# COMPACT_ATOMS: atom_id res chain seq x y z
N GLY A 1 4.49 -20.83 10.78
CA GLY A 1 5.11 -20.88 12.08
C GLY A 1 6.51 -20.25 12.09
N TRP A 2 7.16 -20.13 13.23
CA TRP A 2 8.47 -19.49 13.46
C TRP A 2 9.53 -19.81 12.38
N MET A 3 9.73 -21.10 12.10
CA MET A 3 10.73 -21.52 11.09
C MET A 3 10.42 -20.98 9.68
N GLY A 4 9.15 -20.84 9.34
CA GLY A 4 8.75 -20.26 8.05
C GLY A 4 9.13 -18.78 7.96
N VAL A 5 8.92 -18.01 9.04
CA VAL A 5 9.31 -16.58 9.07
C VAL A 5 10.82 -16.43 8.95
N LEU A 6 11.60 -17.19 9.71
CA LEU A 6 13.07 -17.16 9.61
C LEU A 6 13.57 -17.52 8.21
N ALA A 7 12.97 -18.54 7.57
CA ALA A 7 13.32 -18.91 6.21
C ALA A 7 12.97 -17.80 5.20
N THR A 8 11.82 -17.13 5.38
CA THR A 8 11.43 -15.98 4.54
C THR A 8 12.40 -14.82 4.71
N LEU A 9 12.75 -14.47 5.94
CA LEU A 9 13.72 -13.40 6.23
C LEU A 9 15.07 -13.69 5.56
N ALA A 10 15.58 -14.92 5.67
CA ALA A 10 16.84 -15.32 5.05
C ALA A 10 16.80 -15.24 3.50
N ILE A 11 15.66 -15.57 2.89
CA ILE A 11 15.49 -15.47 1.43
C ILE A 11 15.46 -14.00 1.00
N LEU A 12 14.75 -13.14 1.72
CA LEU A 12 14.67 -11.71 1.41
C LEU A 12 16.04 -11.04 1.57
N GLU A 13 16.76 -11.36 2.65
CA GLU A 13 18.12 -10.88 2.87
C GLU A 13 19.08 -11.33 1.74
N ALA A 14 19.03 -12.60 1.34
CA ALA A 14 19.84 -13.12 0.24
C ALA A 14 19.50 -12.48 -1.12
N ALA A 15 18.29 -11.97 -1.28
CA ALA A 15 17.82 -11.28 -2.48
C ALA A 15 18.03 -9.75 -2.41
N ASP A 16 18.62 -9.22 -1.34
CA ASP A 16 18.77 -7.78 -1.08
C ASP A 16 17.41 -7.03 -1.12
N LEU A 17 16.37 -7.68 -0.61
CA LEU A 17 15.03 -7.13 -0.53
C LEU A 17 14.71 -6.70 0.91
N PRO A 18 14.68 -5.39 1.19
CA PRO A 18 14.31 -4.88 2.49
C PRO A 18 12.85 -5.24 2.81
N GLN A 19 12.56 -5.52 4.07
CA GLN A 19 11.22 -5.89 4.52
C GLN A 19 10.88 -5.25 5.86
N SER A 20 9.59 -5.11 6.15
CA SER A 20 9.04 -4.63 7.40
C SER A 20 7.88 -5.51 7.85
N GLY A 21 7.64 -5.59 9.15
CA GLY A 21 6.51 -6.34 9.73
C GLY A 21 6.84 -7.76 10.20
N MET A 22 8.08 -8.25 9.97
CA MET A 22 8.61 -9.50 10.51
C MET A 22 9.99 -9.27 11.12
N ALA A 23 10.33 -10.00 12.18
CA ALA A 23 11.66 -9.92 12.79
C ALA A 23 12.15 -11.26 13.33
N SER A 24 13.49 -11.44 13.36
CA SER A 24 14.15 -12.63 13.92
C SER A 24 14.38 -12.51 15.42
N SER A 25 14.35 -11.31 15.99
CA SER A 25 14.50 -11.03 17.42
C SER A 25 13.74 -9.76 17.80
N GLU A 26 13.63 -9.51 19.10
CA GLU A 26 13.02 -8.30 19.66
C GLU A 26 13.81 -7.04 19.26
N GLU A 27 15.14 -7.13 19.27
CA GLU A 27 16.04 -6.05 18.85
C GLU A 27 15.81 -5.71 17.37
N ALA A 28 15.78 -6.74 16.49
CA ALA A 28 15.53 -6.54 15.07
C ALA A 28 14.12 -5.96 14.80
N ALA A 29 13.12 -6.27 15.62
CA ALA A 29 11.79 -5.68 15.52
C ALA A 29 11.74 -4.19 15.93
N ALA A 30 12.69 -3.75 16.75
CA ALA A 30 12.79 -2.36 17.17
C ALA A 30 13.52 -1.47 16.15
N GLU A 31 14.29 -2.06 15.24
CA GLU A 31 15.02 -1.34 14.20
C GLU A 31 14.04 -0.86 13.10
N PRO A 32 13.97 0.46 12.81
CA PRO A 32 13.11 0.97 11.74
C PRO A 32 13.71 0.66 10.37
N LEU A 33 12.86 0.29 9.41
CA LEU A 33 13.24 0.24 8.01
C LEU A 33 13.26 1.66 7.44
N LEU A 34 14.42 2.11 6.97
CA LEU A 34 14.60 3.37 6.27
C LEU A 34 14.95 3.12 4.81
N LEU A 35 14.29 3.84 3.90
CA LEU A 35 14.47 3.76 2.46
C LEU A 35 14.83 5.15 1.93
N ASP A 36 15.70 5.22 0.93
CA ASP A 36 15.96 6.46 0.20
C ASP A 36 14.98 6.62 -0.98
N ALA A 37 14.24 7.69 -0.98
CA ALA A 37 13.35 8.09 -2.07
C ALA A 37 13.86 9.39 -2.71
N ALA A 38 14.85 9.26 -3.59
CA ALA A 38 15.47 10.38 -4.30
C ALA A 38 16.01 11.49 -3.36
N GLY A 39 16.64 11.09 -2.26
CA GLY A 39 17.24 11.96 -1.27
C GLY A 39 16.32 12.30 -0.09
N ILE A 40 15.08 11.82 -0.07
CA ILE A 40 14.18 11.89 1.08
C ILE A 40 14.24 10.55 1.81
N THR A 41 14.51 10.57 3.12
CA THR A 41 14.52 9.35 3.93
C THR A 41 13.10 8.97 4.34
N VAL A 42 12.62 7.83 3.84
CA VAL A 42 11.28 7.29 4.12
C VAL A 42 11.37 6.16 5.15
N GLY A 43 10.68 6.31 6.27
CA GLY A 43 10.46 5.23 7.24
C GLY A 43 9.28 4.36 6.79
N PHE A 44 9.44 3.03 6.78
CA PHE A 44 8.38 2.10 6.38
C PHE A 44 8.07 1.12 7.51
N VAL A 45 6.82 1.13 7.99
CA VAL A 45 6.33 0.29 9.09
C VAL A 45 5.17 -0.55 8.58
N SER A 46 5.26 -1.89 8.72
CA SER A 46 4.18 -2.80 8.31
C SER A 46 3.57 -3.53 9.50
N ALA A 47 2.25 -3.76 9.43
CA ALA A 47 1.53 -4.56 10.41
C ALA A 47 0.34 -5.31 9.81
N THR A 48 -0.10 -6.37 10.49
CA THR A 48 -1.26 -7.16 10.09
C THR A 48 -2.27 -7.30 11.23
N PHE A 49 -3.57 -7.29 10.89
CA PHE A 49 -4.64 -7.60 11.85
C PHE A 49 -4.68 -9.08 12.24
N GLY A 50 -4.04 -9.97 11.47
CA GLY A 50 -4.07 -11.39 11.74
C GLY A 50 -3.22 -12.22 10.79
N THR A 51 -3.11 -13.52 11.11
CA THR A 51 -2.28 -14.51 10.41
C THR A 51 -3.11 -15.68 9.87
N ASN A 52 -4.35 -15.42 9.41
CA ASN A 52 -5.28 -16.44 8.88
C ASN A 52 -5.43 -17.67 9.80
N GLY A 53 -5.55 -17.44 11.12
CA GLY A 53 -5.68 -18.52 12.12
C GLY A 53 -4.40 -19.29 12.41
N LEU A 54 -3.27 -18.94 11.80
CA LEU A 54 -1.98 -19.49 12.18
C LEU A 54 -1.57 -18.93 13.54
N PRO A 55 -1.26 -19.80 14.55
CA PRO A 55 -0.90 -19.31 15.86
C PRO A 55 0.45 -18.59 15.83
N ARG A 56 0.52 -17.46 16.53
CA ARG A 56 1.77 -16.77 16.84
C ARG A 56 2.26 -17.25 18.21
N PRO A 57 3.56 -17.60 18.33
CA PRO A 57 4.09 -18.04 19.62
C PRO A 57 4.12 -16.86 20.60
N GLU A 58 3.55 -17.03 21.79
CA GLU A 58 3.58 -16.01 22.85
C GLU A 58 5.00 -15.61 23.26
N ALA A 59 5.94 -16.53 23.17
CA ALA A 59 7.35 -16.29 23.50
C ALA A 59 8.10 -15.42 22.46
N THR A 60 7.50 -15.16 21.30
CA THR A 60 8.13 -14.40 20.19
C THR A 60 7.12 -13.45 19.55
N PRO A 61 6.57 -12.47 20.31
CA PRO A 61 5.53 -11.57 19.82
C PRO A 61 6.00 -10.69 18.65
N TRP A 62 7.32 -10.47 18.53
CA TRP A 62 7.96 -9.68 17.48
C TRP A 62 8.03 -10.37 16.12
N ILE A 63 7.71 -11.68 16.02
CA ILE A 63 7.89 -12.45 14.78
C ILE A 63 7.03 -11.93 13.62
N VAL A 64 5.86 -11.37 13.93
CA VAL A 64 4.96 -10.68 13.02
C VAL A 64 4.32 -9.53 13.78
N VAL A 65 4.41 -8.33 13.26
CA VAL A 65 3.89 -7.12 13.92
C VAL A 65 2.37 -7.08 13.82
N ASP A 66 1.73 -6.98 14.98
CA ASP A 66 0.28 -6.79 15.09
C ASP A 66 -0.14 -5.37 14.76
N LEU A 67 -1.34 -5.23 14.16
CA LEU A 67 -1.97 -3.95 13.94
C LEU A 67 -2.56 -3.43 15.28
N GLU A 68 -1.68 -2.88 16.09
CA GLU A 68 -2.01 -2.21 17.36
C GLU A 68 -1.62 -0.73 17.25
N VAL A 69 -2.57 0.17 17.44
CA VAL A 69 -2.40 1.61 17.20
C VAL A 69 -1.21 2.20 17.96
N ASP A 70 -1.10 1.89 19.27
CA ASP A 70 -0.03 2.43 20.11
C ASP A 70 1.35 1.87 19.70
N SER A 71 1.42 0.61 19.30
CA SER A 71 2.65 -0.01 18.79
C SER A 71 3.09 0.61 17.45
N LEU A 72 2.13 0.90 16.57
CA LEU A 72 2.40 1.57 15.28
C LEU A 72 2.91 2.98 15.47
N ARG A 73 2.29 3.76 16.38
CA ARG A 73 2.78 5.10 16.75
C ARG A 73 4.18 5.07 17.32
N ALA A 74 4.47 4.11 18.21
CA ALA A 74 5.81 3.95 18.77
C ALA A 74 6.83 3.58 17.67
N SER A 75 6.45 2.77 16.68
CA SER A 75 7.32 2.41 15.56
C SER A 75 7.55 3.58 14.61
N ALA A 76 6.51 4.38 14.31
CA ALA A 76 6.63 5.60 13.52
C ALA A 76 7.58 6.62 14.19
N ARG A 77 7.44 6.81 15.50
CA ARG A 77 8.34 7.67 16.27
C ARG A 77 9.79 7.19 16.21
N ARG A 78 10.05 5.89 16.36
CA ARG A 78 11.40 5.34 16.20
C ARG A 78 11.97 5.58 14.81
N ALA A 79 11.15 5.50 13.76
CA ALA A 79 11.58 5.83 12.40
C ALA A 79 11.95 7.32 12.27
N ARG A 80 11.17 8.23 12.86
CA ARG A 80 11.50 9.67 12.92
C ARG A 80 12.80 9.93 13.69
N GLU A 81 12.97 9.31 14.86
CA GLU A 81 14.18 9.43 15.66
C GLU A 81 15.43 8.89 14.94
N ALA A 82 15.26 7.91 14.05
CA ALA A 82 16.30 7.35 13.19
C ALA A 82 16.55 8.18 11.91
N GLY A 83 15.79 9.28 11.69
CA GLY A 83 16.00 10.23 10.59
C GLY A 83 14.99 10.15 9.46
N ALA A 84 13.87 9.41 9.60
CA ALA A 84 12.83 9.44 8.59
C ALA A 84 12.20 10.83 8.47
N GLU A 85 12.16 11.36 7.25
CA GLU A 85 11.53 12.62 6.88
C GLU A 85 10.06 12.43 6.48
N PHE A 86 9.69 11.20 6.09
CA PHE A 86 8.34 10.78 5.74
C PHE A 86 8.10 9.35 6.24
N VAL A 87 6.96 9.06 6.86
CA VAL A 87 6.67 7.74 7.42
C VAL A 87 5.42 7.13 6.79
N VAL A 88 5.58 5.93 6.25
CA VAL A 88 4.54 5.15 5.59
C VAL A 88 4.16 3.94 6.45
N LEU A 89 2.88 3.75 6.72
CA LEU A 89 2.33 2.53 7.31
C LEU A 89 1.78 1.61 6.22
N GLY A 90 2.32 0.39 6.10
CA GLY A 90 1.78 -0.69 5.28
C GLY A 90 0.85 -1.58 6.11
N LEU A 91 -0.47 -1.50 5.94
CA LEU A 91 -1.43 -2.18 6.79
C LEU A 91 -2.20 -3.30 6.07
N HIS A 92 -2.07 -4.52 6.57
CA HIS A 92 -2.91 -5.65 6.15
C HIS A 92 -4.16 -5.68 7.03
N TRP A 93 -5.29 -5.12 6.53
CA TRP A 93 -6.46 -4.78 7.32
C TRP A 93 -7.79 -4.87 6.56
N GLY A 94 -8.90 -4.74 7.28
CA GLY A 94 -10.23 -4.66 6.70
C GLY A 94 -10.89 -6.02 6.48
N ALA A 95 -11.61 -6.17 5.37
CA ALA A 95 -12.34 -7.39 5.04
C ALA A 95 -12.20 -7.75 3.56
N GLU A 96 -12.02 -9.05 3.28
CA GLU A 96 -11.89 -9.56 1.92
C GLU A 96 -13.09 -9.19 1.04
N TYR A 97 -12.80 -8.87 -0.21
CA TYR A 97 -13.75 -8.61 -1.31
C TYR A 97 -14.68 -7.40 -1.11
N ARG A 98 -14.43 -6.57 -0.11
CA ARG A 98 -15.16 -5.31 0.09
C ARG A 98 -14.49 -4.17 -0.68
N THR A 99 -15.25 -3.56 -1.57
CA THR A 99 -14.79 -2.42 -2.38
C THR A 99 -14.80 -1.08 -1.62
N SER A 100 -15.47 -1.04 -0.47
CA SER A 100 -15.48 0.13 0.43
C SER A 100 -14.81 -0.22 1.75
N PRO A 101 -14.06 0.72 2.35
CA PRO A 101 -13.43 0.53 3.65
C PRO A 101 -14.48 0.22 4.74
N THR A 102 -14.12 -0.63 5.68
CA THR A 102 -14.93 -0.89 6.87
C THR A 102 -14.91 0.33 7.81
N ALA A 103 -15.87 0.41 8.73
CA ALA A 103 -15.87 1.45 9.77
C ALA A 103 -14.59 1.42 10.60
N LEU A 104 -14.08 0.22 10.91
CA LEU A 104 -12.83 0.05 11.67
C LEU A 104 -11.61 0.58 10.89
N GLN A 105 -11.50 0.32 9.57
CA GLN A 105 -10.42 0.91 8.76
C GLN A 105 -10.45 2.44 8.81
N ARG A 106 -11.64 3.06 8.70
CA ARG A 106 -11.79 4.51 8.78
C ARG A 106 -11.40 5.06 10.15
N GLU A 107 -11.82 4.41 11.23
CA GLU A 107 -11.47 4.78 12.60
C GLU A 107 -9.96 4.67 12.85
N GLN A 108 -9.35 3.57 12.42
CA GLN A 108 -7.90 3.35 12.56
C GLN A 108 -7.11 4.36 11.72
N ALA A 109 -7.53 4.64 10.47
CA ALA A 109 -6.91 5.66 9.64
C ALA A 109 -6.98 7.05 10.30
N ALA A 110 -8.16 7.44 10.79
CA ALA A 110 -8.34 8.72 11.48
C ALA A 110 -7.46 8.83 12.73
N THR A 111 -7.33 7.74 13.49
CA THR A 111 -6.53 7.72 14.71
C THR A 111 -5.02 7.75 14.42
N LEU A 112 -4.56 6.99 13.44
CA LEU A 112 -3.15 6.88 13.08
C LEU A 112 -2.65 8.16 12.39
N LEU A 113 -3.38 8.67 11.38
CA LEU A 113 -2.98 9.90 10.64
C LEU A 113 -3.21 11.19 11.43
N ALA A 114 -3.81 11.14 12.61
CA ALA A 114 -3.78 12.26 13.56
C ALA A 114 -2.47 12.36 14.34
N ASP A 115 -1.61 11.34 14.26
CA ASP A 115 -0.28 11.35 14.87
C ASP A 115 0.73 12.02 13.93
N PRO A 116 1.47 13.06 14.38
CA PRO A 116 2.39 13.82 13.54
C PRO A 116 3.60 13.01 13.04
N ASP A 117 3.81 11.82 13.57
CA ASP A 117 4.91 10.94 13.15
C ASP A 117 4.50 10.05 11.95
N ILE A 118 3.24 10.11 11.47
CA ILE A 118 2.70 9.25 10.40
C ILE A 118 2.15 10.09 9.27
N ASP A 119 2.62 9.89 8.02
CA ASP A 119 2.27 10.73 6.87
C ASP A 119 1.40 10.02 5.82
N LEU A 120 1.44 8.67 5.77
CA LEU A 120 0.73 7.91 4.75
C LEU A 120 0.34 6.53 5.26
N ILE A 121 -0.86 6.09 4.91
CA ILE A 121 -1.28 4.69 5.09
C ILE A 121 -1.49 4.04 3.73
N VAL A 122 -0.92 2.84 3.54
CA VAL A 122 -1.12 1.97 2.36
C VAL A 122 -1.71 0.64 2.80
N GLY A 123 -2.94 0.36 2.38
CA GLY A 123 -3.73 -0.77 2.81
C GLY A 123 -3.70 -1.97 1.86
N HIS A 124 -3.81 -3.16 2.45
CA HIS A 124 -3.86 -4.47 1.77
C HIS A 124 -4.94 -5.35 2.40
N HIS A 125 -5.11 -6.59 1.97
CA HIS A 125 -6.01 -7.64 2.44
C HIS A 125 -7.33 -7.76 1.67
N ALA A 126 -7.96 -6.67 1.28
CA ALA A 126 -9.28 -6.73 0.65
C ALA A 126 -9.33 -7.55 -0.66
N HIS A 127 -8.17 -7.83 -1.29
CA HIS A 127 -8.03 -8.49 -2.59
C HIS A 127 -8.75 -7.78 -3.75
N VAL A 128 -9.29 -6.62 -3.50
CA VAL A 128 -9.88 -5.69 -4.47
C VAL A 128 -9.41 -4.28 -4.18
N VAL A 129 -9.37 -3.45 -5.19
CA VAL A 129 -9.03 -2.03 -5.01
C VAL A 129 -10.12 -1.35 -4.17
N GLN A 130 -9.70 -0.52 -3.23
CA GLN A 130 -10.53 0.34 -2.39
C GLN A 130 -10.17 1.81 -2.63
N PRO A 131 -10.99 2.78 -2.18
CA PRO A 131 -10.73 4.19 -2.37
C PRO A 131 -9.39 4.69 -1.83
N ILE A 132 -8.95 5.81 -2.39
CA ILE A 132 -7.96 6.68 -1.77
C ILE A 132 -8.71 7.85 -1.15
N GLY A 133 -8.42 8.11 0.13
CA GLY A 133 -9.03 9.19 0.89
C GLY A 133 -7.98 10.06 1.58
N ARG A 134 -8.44 11.01 2.40
CA ARG A 134 -7.61 11.85 3.25
C ARG A 134 -8.13 11.94 4.68
N VAL A 135 -7.22 12.08 5.62
CA VAL A 135 -7.48 12.45 7.01
C VAL A 135 -6.63 13.68 7.31
N GLY A 136 -7.27 14.82 7.49
CA GLY A 136 -6.54 16.09 7.52
C GLY A 136 -5.83 16.36 6.19
N GLU A 137 -4.51 16.50 6.23
CA GLU A 137 -3.66 16.70 5.06
C GLU A 137 -3.08 15.38 4.52
N GLU A 138 -3.17 14.26 5.27
CA GLU A 138 -2.49 13.01 4.98
C GLU A 138 -3.36 12.06 4.15
N PHE A 139 -2.73 11.31 3.23
CA PHE A 139 -3.43 10.35 2.39
C PHE A 139 -3.58 8.99 3.05
N VAL A 140 -4.69 8.32 2.72
CA VAL A 140 -4.91 6.91 3.01
C VAL A 140 -5.33 6.17 1.74
N VAL A 141 -4.52 5.20 1.33
CA VAL A 141 -4.86 4.21 0.31
C VAL A 141 -5.47 3.02 1.05
N PHE A 142 -6.80 2.86 1.04
CA PHE A 142 -7.45 1.82 1.85
C PHE A 142 -7.15 0.40 1.37
N GLY A 143 -6.97 0.19 0.05
CA GLY A 143 -6.63 -1.11 -0.50
C GLY A 143 -6.12 -1.05 -1.93
N LEU A 144 -4.95 -1.64 -2.19
CA LEU A 144 -4.31 -1.66 -3.50
C LEU A 144 -4.83 -2.77 -4.44
N GLY A 145 -5.68 -3.68 -3.97
CA GLY A 145 -6.03 -4.88 -4.72
C GLY A 145 -4.90 -5.90 -4.77
N ASN A 146 -4.90 -6.74 -5.80
CA ASN A 146 -3.87 -7.77 -5.99
C ASN A 146 -2.86 -7.36 -7.06
N PHE A 147 -1.56 -7.40 -6.73
CA PHE A 147 -0.52 -7.20 -7.73
C PHE A 147 -0.26 -8.47 -8.54
N LEU A 148 -0.19 -9.64 -7.87
CA LEU A 148 -0.08 -10.95 -8.49
C LEU A 148 -1.02 -11.93 -7.78
N THR A 149 -1.87 -12.66 -8.52
CA THR A 149 -2.90 -13.49 -7.90
C THR A 149 -3.40 -14.62 -8.79
N ASN A 150 -3.82 -15.72 -8.16
CA ASN A 150 -4.62 -16.77 -8.76
C ASN A 150 -6.13 -16.51 -8.65
N GLN A 151 -6.55 -15.49 -7.90
CA GLN A 151 -7.96 -15.17 -7.73
C GLN A 151 -8.58 -14.60 -9.00
N SER A 152 -9.87 -14.85 -9.20
CA SER A 152 -10.66 -14.30 -10.30
C SER A 152 -12.14 -14.28 -9.91
N ALA A 153 -12.98 -13.70 -10.75
CA ALA A 153 -14.42 -13.69 -10.54
C ALA A 153 -15.05 -15.09 -10.45
N SER A 154 -14.39 -16.14 -10.99
CA SER A 154 -14.90 -17.51 -10.96
C SER A 154 -14.74 -18.21 -9.61
N CYS A 155 -13.78 -17.80 -8.79
CA CYS A 155 -13.55 -18.41 -7.47
C CYS A 155 -13.91 -17.47 -6.31
N CYS A 156 -13.88 -16.19 -6.52
CA CYS A 156 -13.78 -15.23 -5.44
C CYS A 156 -14.72 -14.02 -5.66
N ALA A 157 -14.21 -12.89 -6.16
CA ALA A 157 -15.02 -11.72 -6.44
C ALA A 157 -14.61 -11.03 -7.75
N VAL A 158 -15.52 -10.27 -8.34
CA VAL A 158 -15.20 -9.41 -9.49
C VAL A 158 -14.18 -8.35 -9.07
N GLY A 159 -13.11 -8.22 -9.86
CA GLY A 159 -12.02 -7.27 -9.60
C GLY A 159 -10.88 -7.81 -8.73
N THR A 160 -10.86 -9.12 -8.40
CA THR A 160 -9.70 -9.74 -7.71
C THR A 160 -8.48 -9.95 -8.62
N GLN A 161 -8.61 -9.75 -9.93
CA GLN A 161 -7.48 -9.66 -10.86
C GLN A 161 -6.99 -8.22 -11.02
N ASP A 162 -7.77 -7.24 -10.56
CA ASP A 162 -7.44 -5.83 -10.67
C ASP A 162 -6.59 -5.40 -9.46
N GLY A 163 -5.63 -4.53 -9.71
CA GLY A 163 -4.77 -3.92 -8.70
C GLY A 163 -4.39 -2.50 -9.07
N ALA A 164 -3.55 -1.90 -8.27
CA ALA A 164 -3.04 -0.56 -8.50
C ALA A 164 -1.57 -0.44 -8.07
N ILE A 165 -0.77 0.25 -8.87
CA ILE A 165 0.48 0.85 -8.43
C ILE A 165 0.17 2.30 -8.06
N VAL A 166 0.65 2.72 -6.90
CA VAL A 166 0.46 4.09 -6.40
C VAL A 166 1.81 4.76 -6.31
N GLU A 167 1.96 5.85 -7.03
CA GLU A 167 3.09 6.77 -6.95
C GLU A 167 2.67 7.98 -6.11
N VAL A 168 3.50 8.38 -5.15
CA VAL A 168 3.23 9.53 -4.28
C VAL A 168 4.32 10.56 -4.51
N GLU A 169 3.94 11.73 -4.97
CA GLU A 169 4.85 12.86 -5.11
C GLU A 169 5.08 13.50 -3.75
N LEU A 170 6.32 13.45 -3.28
CA LEU A 170 6.76 14.08 -2.05
C LEU A 170 7.36 15.47 -2.33
N GLN A 171 7.05 16.42 -1.49
CA GLN A 171 7.59 17.77 -1.56
C GLN A 171 8.14 18.23 -0.21
N GLU A 172 9.38 18.72 -0.21
CA GLU A 172 9.93 19.41 0.93
C GLU A 172 9.34 20.83 1.01
N MET A 173 8.78 21.18 2.17
CA MET A 173 8.21 22.48 2.48
C MET A 173 9.10 23.19 3.49
N ILE A 174 9.68 24.33 3.11
CA ILE A 174 10.51 25.12 4.00
C ILE A 174 9.63 26.08 4.79
N GLY A 175 9.61 25.91 6.11
CA GLY A 175 8.90 26.79 7.02
C GLY A 175 9.59 28.15 7.21
N THR A 176 8.83 29.15 7.61
CA THR A 176 9.32 30.50 7.85
C THR A 176 10.41 30.62 8.96
N GLY A 177 10.55 29.56 9.79
CA GLY A 177 11.57 29.42 10.83
C GLY A 177 12.82 28.65 10.41
N GLY A 178 12.97 28.26 9.14
CA GLY A 178 14.13 27.53 8.61
C GLY A 178 14.08 26.00 8.83
N GLY A 179 13.01 25.45 9.41
CA GLY A 179 12.76 24.02 9.45
C GLY A 179 12.10 23.55 8.14
N SER A 180 12.34 22.29 7.76
CA SER A 180 11.64 21.67 6.63
C SER A 180 10.71 20.54 7.08
N THR A 181 9.68 20.29 6.28
CA THR A 181 8.73 19.19 6.46
C THR A 181 8.46 18.58 5.08
N VAL A 182 8.48 17.27 4.98
CA VAL A 182 8.13 16.56 3.74
C VAL A 182 6.63 16.22 3.78
N VAL A 183 5.94 16.53 2.69
CA VAL A 183 4.48 16.28 2.56
C VAL A 183 4.17 15.56 1.26
N ALA A 184 3.11 14.74 1.25
CA ALA A 184 2.56 14.17 0.03
C ALA A 184 1.69 15.22 -0.69
N ARG A 185 2.01 15.51 -1.95
CA ARG A 185 1.33 16.53 -2.76
C ARG A 185 0.33 15.97 -3.74
N HIS A 186 0.70 14.90 -4.38
CA HIS A 186 -0.11 14.31 -5.43
C HIS A 186 0.04 12.78 -5.39
N VAL A 187 -1.03 12.10 -5.67
CA VAL A 187 -1.08 10.64 -5.79
C VAL A 187 -1.46 10.29 -7.22
N ILE A 188 -0.61 9.49 -7.89
CA ILE A 188 -0.83 8.99 -9.24
C ILE A 188 -1.10 7.50 -9.15
N VAL A 189 -2.17 7.04 -9.77
CA VAL A 189 -2.56 5.63 -9.76
C VAL A 189 -2.44 5.04 -11.16
N THR A 190 -1.66 3.98 -11.28
CA THR A 190 -1.59 3.13 -12.47
C THR A 190 -2.42 1.87 -12.23
N PRO A 191 -3.59 1.71 -12.89
CA PRO A 191 -4.37 0.49 -12.81
C PRO A 191 -3.60 -0.69 -13.38
N THR A 192 -3.58 -1.80 -12.64
CA THR A 192 -2.96 -3.06 -13.08
C THR A 192 -3.97 -4.18 -13.14
N ARG A 193 -3.68 -5.21 -13.97
CA ARG A 193 -4.47 -6.43 -14.04
C ARG A 193 -3.56 -7.63 -14.21
N VAL A 194 -3.90 -8.72 -13.52
CA VAL A 194 -3.22 -10.01 -13.72
C VAL A 194 -3.85 -10.72 -14.91
N ASP A 195 -3.08 -10.91 -15.98
CA ASP A 195 -3.43 -11.79 -17.08
C ASP A 195 -3.07 -13.23 -16.71
N ARG A 196 -4.09 -14.01 -16.36
CA ARG A 196 -3.93 -15.42 -15.96
C ARG A 196 -3.76 -16.36 -17.14
N SER A 197 -4.03 -15.90 -18.35
CA SER A 197 -3.87 -16.69 -19.59
C SER A 197 -2.43 -16.61 -20.10
N ASP A 198 -1.65 -15.61 -19.68
CA ASP A 198 -0.26 -15.39 -20.06
C ASP A 198 0.66 -15.45 -18.82
N ASP A 199 0.79 -16.62 -18.27
CA ASP A 199 1.70 -16.96 -17.14
C ASP A 199 1.59 -16.03 -15.92
N HIS A 200 0.38 -15.54 -15.63
CA HIS A 200 0.09 -14.58 -14.55
C HIS A 200 0.87 -13.26 -14.68
N ARG A 201 1.01 -12.77 -15.90
CA ARG A 201 1.67 -11.49 -16.14
C ARG A 201 0.86 -10.32 -15.56
N VAL A 202 1.53 -9.42 -14.86
CA VAL A 202 0.94 -8.14 -14.45
C VAL A 202 0.98 -7.18 -15.64
N VAL A 203 -0.18 -6.67 -16.02
CA VAL A 203 -0.37 -5.76 -17.15
C VAL A 203 -0.66 -4.35 -16.62
N ASP A 204 0.05 -3.35 -17.11
CA ASP A 204 -0.36 -1.95 -17.02
C ASP A 204 -1.57 -1.76 -17.94
N VAL A 205 -2.73 -1.55 -17.35
CA VAL A 205 -4.01 -1.53 -18.08
C VAL A 205 -4.10 -0.31 -18.98
N ALA A 206 -3.62 0.85 -18.53
CA ALA A 206 -3.69 2.08 -19.30
C ALA A 206 -2.78 2.00 -20.53
N ALA A 207 -1.52 1.58 -20.36
CA ALA A 207 -0.57 1.41 -21.46
C ALA A 207 -1.03 0.34 -22.48
N ALA A 208 -1.66 -0.75 -22.02
CA ALA A 208 -2.16 -1.79 -22.91
C ALA A 208 -3.36 -1.32 -23.76
N ILE A 209 -4.25 -0.50 -23.19
CA ILE A 209 -5.36 0.13 -23.92
C ILE A 209 -4.82 1.09 -24.96
N GLU A 210 -3.88 1.96 -24.62
CA GLU A 210 -3.25 2.91 -25.52
C GLU A 210 -2.55 2.20 -26.69
N ALA A 211 -1.74 1.19 -26.42
CA ALA A 211 -1.07 0.41 -27.46
C ALA A 211 -2.06 -0.23 -28.46
N SER A 212 -3.26 -0.59 -28.01
CA SER A 212 -4.31 -1.09 -28.91
C SER A 212 -4.87 0.00 -29.79
N VAL A 213 -5.09 1.21 -29.26
CA VAL A 213 -5.57 2.38 -29.99
C VAL A 213 -4.54 2.83 -31.05
N ASP A 214 -3.27 2.89 -30.70
CA ASP A 214 -2.17 3.25 -31.61
C ASP A 214 -2.01 2.25 -32.77
N ALA A 215 -2.32 0.99 -32.50
CA ALA A 215 -2.33 -0.07 -33.52
C ALA A 215 -3.61 -0.10 -34.37
N ASP A 216 -4.54 0.83 -34.16
CA ASP A 216 -5.88 0.85 -34.81
C ASP A 216 -6.68 -0.47 -34.56
N VAL A 217 -6.53 -1.04 -33.37
CA VAL A 217 -7.23 -2.24 -32.90
C VAL A 217 -8.13 -1.87 -31.74
N ALA A 218 -9.33 -2.45 -31.68
CA ALA A 218 -10.22 -2.24 -30.54
C ALA A 218 -9.56 -2.80 -29.26
N PRO A 219 -9.47 -2.01 -28.17
CA PRO A 219 -8.94 -2.49 -26.89
C PRO A 219 -9.74 -3.68 -26.35
N ASP A 220 -9.05 -4.58 -25.64
CA ASP A 220 -9.69 -5.70 -24.94
C ASP A 220 -10.74 -5.19 -23.93
N ALA A 221 -11.96 -5.73 -24.05
CA ALA A 221 -13.09 -5.30 -23.21
C ALA A 221 -12.85 -5.59 -21.71
N ASP A 222 -12.08 -6.62 -21.37
CA ASP A 222 -11.72 -6.95 -19.99
C ASP A 222 -10.73 -5.92 -19.42
N LEU A 223 -9.78 -5.44 -20.23
CA LEU A 223 -8.86 -4.36 -19.83
C LEU A 223 -9.61 -3.04 -19.63
N VAL A 224 -10.49 -2.68 -20.57
CA VAL A 224 -11.33 -1.49 -20.45
C VAL A 224 -12.21 -1.58 -19.20
N GLY A 225 -12.87 -2.71 -18.96
CA GLY A 225 -13.66 -2.97 -17.76
C GLY A 225 -12.84 -2.91 -16.47
N SER A 226 -11.59 -3.40 -16.50
CA SER A 226 -10.65 -3.33 -15.36
C SER A 226 -10.29 -1.87 -15.03
N TRP A 227 -9.96 -1.07 -16.06
CA TRP A 227 -9.66 0.35 -15.89
C TRP A 227 -10.81 1.10 -15.21
N TYR A 228 -12.04 0.97 -15.76
CA TYR A 228 -13.21 1.64 -15.20
C TYR A 228 -13.49 1.23 -13.75
N ARG A 229 -13.45 -0.06 -13.43
CA ARG A 229 -13.66 -0.55 -12.05
C ARG A 229 -12.62 0.00 -11.09
N THR A 230 -11.35 0.05 -11.50
CA THR A 230 -10.27 0.57 -10.66
C THR A 230 -10.42 2.08 -10.48
N ALA A 231 -10.64 2.84 -11.54
CA ALA A 231 -10.83 4.28 -11.48
C ALA A 231 -12.05 4.67 -10.62
N GLU A 232 -13.21 4.02 -10.82
CA GLU A 232 -14.42 4.26 -10.03
C GLU A 232 -14.18 4.04 -8.53
N ARG A 233 -13.48 2.96 -8.17
CA ARG A 233 -13.18 2.64 -6.77
C ARG A 233 -12.19 3.61 -6.14
N ILE A 234 -11.10 3.91 -6.83
CA ILE A 234 -10.06 4.85 -6.37
C ILE A 234 -10.65 6.23 -6.11
N LEU A 235 -11.52 6.70 -7.01
CA LEU A 235 -12.13 8.04 -6.97
C LEU A 235 -13.45 8.10 -6.16
N ALA A 236 -13.80 7.06 -5.42
CA ALA A 236 -15.07 7.01 -4.67
C ALA A 236 -15.11 7.95 -3.44
N GLU A 237 -13.98 8.49 -2.99
CA GLU A 237 -13.90 9.54 -1.97
C GLU A 237 -13.74 10.91 -2.65
N GLU A 238 -14.43 11.92 -2.12
CA GLU A 238 -14.26 13.29 -2.61
C GLU A 238 -12.93 13.88 -2.11
N LEU A 239 -12.04 14.18 -3.03
CA LEU A 239 -10.76 14.86 -2.76
C LEU A 239 -10.70 16.19 -3.49
N PRO A 240 -9.96 17.20 -2.96
CA PRO A 240 -9.68 18.43 -3.69
C PRO A 240 -9.09 18.14 -5.06
N ALA A 241 -9.48 18.93 -6.07
CA ALA A 241 -8.98 18.77 -7.43
C ALA A 241 -7.44 18.87 -7.50
N GLY A 242 -6.81 18.02 -8.29
CA GLY A 242 -5.37 18.01 -8.50
C GLY A 242 -4.55 17.25 -7.44
N LEU A 243 -5.19 16.58 -6.47
CA LEU A 243 -4.48 15.77 -5.48
C LEU A 243 -4.37 14.29 -5.87
N LEU A 244 -5.25 13.82 -6.75
CA LEU A 244 -5.31 12.42 -7.17
C LEU A 244 -5.56 12.35 -8.66
N SER A 245 -4.81 11.51 -9.36
CA SER A 245 -5.03 11.18 -10.77
C SER A 245 -4.93 9.68 -11.00
N VAL A 246 -5.68 9.19 -12.00
CA VAL A 246 -5.61 7.81 -12.49
C VAL A 246 -5.11 7.86 -13.91
N ARG A 247 -4.04 7.11 -14.23
CA ARG A 247 -3.47 7.08 -15.59
C ARG A 247 -4.48 6.51 -16.58
N MET A 248 -4.61 7.20 -17.71
CA MET A 248 -5.50 6.83 -18.82
C MET A 248 -4.75 6.34 -20.07
N GLY A 249 -3.44 6.35 -20.04
CA GLY A 249 -2.50 6.09 -21.12
C GLY A 249 -1.20 6.81 -20.81
N ALA A 250 -0.15 6.66 -21.62
CA ALA A 250 1.08 7.42 -21.42
C ALA A 250 0.83 8.91 -21.72
N ASP A 251 1.06 9.76 -20.70
CA ASP A 251 1.40 11.17 -20.89
C ASP A 251 2.91 11.31 -21.01
#